data_3a73326eb55c3739e3febcfbd3a93bf4
#
_entry.id   3a73326eb55c3739e3febcfbd3a93bf4
#
_cell.length_a   1.000
_cell.length_b   1.000
_cell.length_c   1.000
_cell.angle_alpha   90.00
_cell.angle_beta   90.00
_cell.angle_gamma   90.00
#
_symmetry.space_group_name_H-M   'P 1'
#
loop_
_entity.id
_entity.type
_entity.pdbx_description
1 polymer ?
#
loop_
_entity_poly.entity_id
_entity_poly.type
_entity_poly.pdbx_seq_one_letter_code
_entity_poly.pdbx_strand_id
1 'polypeptide(L)'
;MTFLLFSFGNISYAQENPEDMALVANQTEDNFYEAVKQRGIENYDKAIVAIQKCLEKEPKNAAFLYELGKNQLDLKNYIDAEISFKNAIEIDNKQRWYWNGLYDIYYQTKDFQKSIPVVQKLIEFDPNMREDLVSLYMNTNQKDKALALLKEMQASSHLTSTMEFYKLRLEESNEFAKPKKEQLEEAIKKNPKYEQNYIDLIVLYSSFNQEDKAFEVAKQLEKEIPNSDWANVSLVKFHLNNNDGENASKSMFKVLGNDKIDLKIKHRVFNEFLIFAINNPTFFNDVDAAIPYFDNDKAIAVAKEVGKFFWKKGDLQKAIYYFEKAIKKNPEDIESIDYYLEVISQKQDFELLIKKAIDFSELFPTQANYYFYAGFGYNQLKNFKKAKEILENGLDFVVENKTLEANFYKQLIISCENLNDTAKKQLYSNKLKQTK
;
A
#
# COMPACT_ATOMS: atom_id res chain seq x y z
N MET A 1 4.08 74.31 -46.39
CA MET A 1 3.51 73.09 -47.00
C MET A 1 4.51 71.97 -46.75
N THR A 2 4.36 71.25 -45.60
CA THR A 2 5.39 70.31 -45.13
C THR A 2 4.82 68.91 -45.31
N PHE A 3 5.38 68.10 -46.19
CA PHE A 3 5.01 66.74 -46.45
C PHE A 3 5.63 65.82 -45.37
N LEU A 4 4.78 65.18 -44.57
CA LEU A 4 5.15 64.09 -43.67
C LEU A 4 5.06 62.75 -44.40
N LEU A 5 6.23 62.13 -44.65
CA LEU A 5 6.32 60.76 -45.15
C LEU A 5 6.12 59.78 -44.00
N PHE A 6 5.01 59.08 -44.03
CA PHE A 6 4.77 57.87 -43.17
C PHE A 6 5.47 56.66 -43.81
N SER A 7 6.51 56.15 -43.19
CA SER A 7 7.08 54.86 -43.55
C SER A 7 6.28 53.72 -42.86
N PHE A 8 5.55 52.94 -43.63
CA PHE A 8 4.97 51.69 -43.18
C PHE A 8 6.09 50.64 -43.06
N GLY A 9 6.45 50.29 -41.81
CA GLY A 9 7.28 49.13 -41.55
C GLY A 9 6.49 47.88 -41.82
N ASN A 10 6.89 47.08 -42.82
CA ASN A 10 6.37 45.74 -43.03
C ASN A 10 6.82 44.84 -41.86
N ILE A 11 5.92 44.49 -40.97
CA ILE A 11 6.13 43.40 -40.01
C ILE A 11 5.97 42.11 -40.81
N SER A 12 7.10 41.53 -41.20
CA SER A 12 7.15 40.17 -41.78
C SER A 12 6.92 39.18 -40.68
N TYR A 13 5.70 38.61 -40.60
CA TYR A 13 5.48 37.39 -39.84
C TYR A 13 6.20 36.27 -40.59
N ALA A 14 7.26 35.74 -39.98
CA ALA A 14 7.89 34.52 -40.48
C ALA A 14 6.82 33.39 -40.33
N GLN A 15 6.28 32.98 -41.46
CA GLN A 15 5.38 31.83 -41.54
C GLN A 15 6.27 30.61 -41.39
N GLU A 16 6.14 29.90 -40.28
CA GLU A 16 6.88 28.66 -40.06
C GLU A 16 6.52 27.66 -41.17
N ASN A 17 7.53 26.96 -41.68
CA ASN A 17 7.35 26.00 -42.75
C ASN A 17 6.48 24.80 -42.23
N PRO A 18 5.42 24.40 -42.95
CA PRO A 18 4.59 23.26 -42.56
C PRO A 18 5.35 21.94 -42.34
N GLU A 19 6.44 21.73 -43.07
CA GLU A 19 7.31 20.55 -42.89
C GLU A 19 8.07 20.60 -41.56
N ASP A 20 8.54 21.79 -41.12
CA ASP A 20 9.22 21.97 -39.85
C ASP A 20 8.22 21.78 -38.66
N MET A 21 6.99 22.25 -38.80
CA MET A 21 5.94 22.04 -37.83
C MET A 21 5.55 20.55 -37.71
N ALA A 22 5.46 19.82 -38.82
CA ALA A 22 5.17 18.39 -38.82
C ALA A 22 6.32 17.59 -38.20
N LEU A 23 7.58 17.97 -38.43
CA LEU A 23 8.75 17.32 -37.85
C LEU A 23 8.82 17.53 -36.34
N VAL A 24 8.50 18.72 -35.85
CA VAL A 24 8.45 19.07 -34.42
C VAL A 24 7.30 18.32 -33.74
N ALA A 25 6.12 18.22 -34.38
CA ALA A 25 4.98 17.47 -33.84
C ALA A 25 5.34 15.99 -33.68
N ASN A 26 5.94 15.33 -34.68
CA ASN A 26 6.41 13.97 -34.61
C ASN A 26 7.41 13.75 -33.47
N GLN A 27 8.36 14.67 -33.30
CA GLN A 27 9.39 14.57 -32.26
C GLN A 27 8.78 14.72 -30.84
N THR A 28 7.76 15.56 -30.68
CA THR A 28 7.05 15.73 -29.41
C THR A 28 6.28 14.47 -29.08
N GLU A 29 5.60 13.87 -30.04
CA GLU A 29 4.88 12.62 -29.90
C GLU A 29 5.81 11.45 -29.51
N ASP A 30 6.96 11.31 -30.19
CA ASP A 30 7.97 10.30 -29.87
C ASP A 30 8.51 10.45 -28.44
N ASN A 31 8.81 11.67 -28.00
CA ASN A 31 9.25 11.93 -26.63
C ASN A 31 8.14 11.60 -25.60
N PHE A 32 6.89 11.88 -25.91
CA PHE A 32 5.77 11.53 -25.05
C PHE A 32 5.62 10.01 -24.92
N TYR A 33 5.66 9.27 -26.02
CA TYR A 33 5.61 7.80 -25.98
C TYR A 33 6.79 7.20 -25.22
N GLU A 34 7.99 7.77 -25.38
CA GLU A 34 9.15 7.36 -24.59
C GLU A 34 8.93 7.62 -23.10
N ALA A 35 8.36 8.77 -22.72
CA ALA A 35 8.03 9.06 -21.32
C ALA A 35 7.05 8.04 -20.74
N VAL A 36 5.97 7.72 -21.47
CA VAL A 36 4.97 6.72 -21.04
C VAL A 36 5.59 5.33 -20.92
N LYS A 37 6.44 4.94 -21.87
CA LYS A 37 7.18 3.67 -21.83
C LYS A 37 8.12 3.60 -20.63
N GLN A 38 8.92 4.63 -20.40
CA GLN A 38 9.86 4.69 -19.27
C GLN A 38 9.13 4.64 -17.93
N ARG A 39 7.97 5.33 -17.82
CA ARG A 39 7.11 5.23 -16.66
C ARG A 39 6.55 3.81 -16.45
N GLY A 40 6.15 3.14 -17.54
CA GLY A 40 5.60 1.78 -17.49
C GLY A 40 6.60 0.73 -16.97
N ILE A 41 7.90 1.01 -17.08
CA ILE A 41 8.99 0.20 -16.52
C ILE A 41 9.62 0.83 -15.27
N GLU A 42 8.90 1.74 -14.60
CA GLU A 42 9.27 2.41 -13.35
C GLU A 42 10.58 3.23 -13.43
N ASN A 43 11.01 3.61 -14.64
CA ASN A 43 12.19 4.43 -14.87
C ASN A 43 11.81 5.92 -14.89
N TYR A 44 11.33 6.41 -13.77
CA TYR A 44 10.72 7.73 -13.62
C TYR A 44 11.65 8.89 -13.97
N ASP A 45 12.94 8.79 -13.66
CA ASP A 45 13.93 9.82 -14.01
C ASP A 45 14.02 10.02 -15.52
N LYS A 46 14.07 8.93 -16.30
CA LYS A 46 14.09 9.03 -17.77
C LYS A 46 12.75 9.48 -18.34
N ALA A 47 11.64 9.08 -17.71
CA ALA A 47 10.33 9.58 -18.07
C ALA A 47 10.22 11.09 -17.88
N ILE A 48 10.77 11.65 -16.79
CA ILE A 48 10.83 13.09 -16.53
C ILE A 48 11.63 13.79 -17.62
N VAL A 49 12.81 13.28 -17.98
CA VAL A 49 13.65 13.89 -19.05
C VAL A 49 12.91 13.91 -20.38
N ALA A 50 12.19 12.83 -20.72
CA ALA A 50 11.44 12.77 -21.97
C ALA A 50 10.25 13.75 -21.97
N ILE A 51 9.51 13.86 -20.86
CA ILE A 51 8.37 14.79 -20.74
C ILE A 51 8.84 16.25 -20.72
N GLN A 52 10.01 16.55 -20.15
CA GLN A 52 10.59 17.89 -20.18
C GLN A 52 10.88 18.36 -21.62
N LYS A 53 11.35 17.46 -22.50
CA LYS A 53 11.53 17.78 -23.93
C LYS A 53 10.21 18.11 -24.64
N CYS A 54 9.11 17.44 -24.23
CA CYS A 54 7.78 17.81 -24.72
C CYS A 54 7.38 19.21 -24.24
N LEU A 55 7.64 19.53 -22.96
CA LEU A 55 7.33 20.84 -22.37
C LEU A 55 8.20 21.96 -22.88
N GLU A 56 9.42 21.70 -23.39
CA GLU A 56 10.24 22.70 -24.12
C GLU A 56 9.55 23.19 -25.40
N LYS A 57 8.77 22.33 -26.05
CA LYS A 57 8.01 22.67 -27.27
C LYS A 57 6.62 23.20 -26.95
N GLU A 58 5.94 22.60 -25.95
CA GLU A 58 4.59 22.93 -25.54
C GLU A 58 4.54 23.24 -24.05
N PRO A 59 5.06 24.37 -23.56
CA PRO A 59 5.19 24.66 -22.14
C PRO A 59 3.84 24.81 -21.40
N LYS A 60 2.76 25.04 -22.14
CA LYS A 60 1.38 25.17 -21.62
C LYS A 60 0.50 23.94 -21.93
N ASN A 61 1.11 22.78 -22.18
CA ASN A 61 0.33 21.56 -22.33
C ASN A 61 0.03 20.94 -20.97
N ALA A 62 -1.23 21.04 -20.54
CA ALA A 62 -1.67 20.54 -19.24
C ALA A 62 -1.47 19.03 -19.07
N ALA A 63 -1.62 18.24 -20.17
CA ALA A 63 -1.40 16.79 -20.12
C ALA A 63 0.08 16.45 -19.87
N PHE A 64 1.01 17.18 -20.46
CA PHE A 64 2.44 16.98 -20.21
C PHE A 64 2.83 17.37 -18.79
N LEU A 65 2.28 18.47 -18.27
CA LEU A 65 2.49 18.87 -16.88
C LEU A 65 1.92 17.84 -15.90
N TYR A 66 0.77 17.25 -16.21
CA TYR A 66 0.19 16.17 -15.41
C TYR A 66 1.09 14.92 -15.44
N GLU A 67 1.57 14.48 -16.60
CA GLU A 67 2.49 13.34 -16.68
C GLU A 67 3.81 13.62 -15.95
N LEU A 68 4.33 14.85 -16.02
CA LEU A 68 5.49 15.25 -15.21
C LEU A 68 5.20 15.09 -13.71
N GLY A 69 4.08 15.63 -13.25
CA GLY A 69 3.67 15.55 -11.85
C GLY A 69 3.51 14.09 -11.35
N LYS A 70 2.98 13.19 -12.19
CA LYS A 70 2.88 11.76 -11.85
C LYS A 70 4.25 11.11 -11.63
N ASN A 71 5.20 11.33 -12.54
CA ASN A 71 6.54 10.76 -12.40
C ASN A 71 7.28 11.33 -11.18
N GLN A 72 7.12 12.63 -10.90
CA GLN A 72 7.67 13.27 -9.70
C GLN A 72 7.04 12.71 -8.40
N LEU A 73 5.74 12.44 -8.42
CA LEU A 73 5.02 11.82 -7.30
C LEU A 73 5.52 10.39 -7.03
N ASP A 74 5.69 9.58 -8.08
CA ASP A 74 6.21 8.23 -7.98
C ASP A 74 7.65 8.19 -7.41
N LEU A 75 8.46 9.22 -7.71
CA LEU A 75 9.78 9.46 -7.08
C LEU A 75 9.69 10.07 -5.68
N LYS A 76 8.47 10.33 -5.17
CA LYS A 76 8.24 11.02 -3.88
C LYS A 76 8.78 12.45 -3.84
N ASN A 77 9.00 13.06 -4.98
CA ASN A 77 9.35 14.48 -5.09
C ASN A 77 8.08 15.33 -5.03
N TYR A 78 7.49 15.40 -3.84
CA TYR A 78 6.16 15.97 -3.60
C TYR A 78 6.08 17.47 -3.93
N ILE A 79 7.18 18.22 -3.74
CA ILE A 79 7.21 19.68 -3.98
C ILE A 79 7.05 19.96 -5.48
N ASP A 80 7.86 19.32 -6.32
CA ASP A 80 7.81 19.53 -7.76
C ASP A 80 6.54 18.94 -8.37
N ALA A 81 6.07 17.79 -7.85
CA ALA A 81 4.80 17.20 -8.25
C ALA A 81 3.61 18.14 -7.96
N GLU A 82 3.59 18.80 -6.79
CA GLU A 82 2.56 19.78 -6.42
C GLU A 82 2.55 20.96 -7.43
N ILE A 83 3.72 21.47 -7.79
CA ILE A 83 3.85 22.55 -8.77
C ILE A 83 3.33 22.10 -10.14
N SER A 84 3.73 20.92 -10.59
CA SER A 84 3.33 20.38 -11.89
C SER A 84 1.82 20.17 -12.00
N PHE A 85 1.17 19.57 -10.97
CA PHE A 85 -0.27 19.41 -10.96
C PHE A 85 -1.02 20.75 -10.86
N LYS A 86 -0.54 21.70 -10.06
CA LYS A 86 -1.15 23.04 -9.99
C LYS A 86 -1.10 23.77 -11.33
N ASN A 87 0.04 23.71 -12.02
CA ASN A 87 0.17 24.30 -13.34
C ASN A 87 -0.77 23.64 -14.37
N ALA A 88 -0.94 22.30 -14.30
CA ALA A 88 -1.92 21.60 -15.13
C ALA A 88 -3.36 22.05 -14.85
N ILE A 89 -3.73 22.20 -13.57
CA ILE A 89 -5.04 22.69 -13.14
C ILE A 89 -5.29 24.15 -13.55
N GLU A 90 -4.27 25.00 -13.51
CA GLU A 90 -4.38 26.39 -13.93
C GLU A 90 -4.72 26.53 -15.43
N ILE A 91 -4.19 25.61 -16.25
CA ILE A 91 -4.45 25.58 -17.69
C ILE A 91 -5.83 24.95 -17.97
N ASP A 92 -6.14 23.82 -17.33
CA ASP A 92 -7.43 23.14 -17.48
C ASP A 92 -7.93 22.57 -16.15
N ASN A 93 -8.82 23.28 -15.51
CA ASN A 93 -9.41 22.90 -14.22
C ASN A 93 -10.57 21.91 -14.31
N LYS A 94 -10.96 21.51 -15.53
CA LYS A 94 -12.09 20.57 -15.77
C LYS A 94 -11.64 19.11 -15.79
N GLN A 95 -10.36 18.83 -15.74
CA GLN A 95 -9.84 17.48 -15.75
C GLN A 95 -9.73 16.95 -14.31
N ARG A 96 -10.58 16.00 -13.97
CA ARG A 96 -10.60 15.33 -12.66
C ARG A 96 -9.21 14.80 -12.24
N TRP A 97 -8.47 14.24 -13.22
CA TRP A 97 -7.18 13.59 -12.96
C TRP A 97 -6.13 14.52 -12.38
N TYR A 98 -6.13 15.79 -12.75
CA TYR A 98 -5.18 16.76 -12.22
C TYR A 98 -5.42 17.05 -10.74
N TRP A 99 -6.70 17.12 -10.36
CA TRP A 99 -7.10 17.28 -8.97
C TRP A 99 -6.82 16.02 -8.13
N ASN A 100 -6.99 14.81 -8.70
CA ASN A 100 -6.63 13.57 -8.04
C ASN A 100 -5.12 13.53 -7.75
N GLY A 101 -4.26 13.88 -8.72
CA GLY A 101 -2.81 13.93 -8.49
C GLY A 101 -2.42 14.88 -7.35
N LEU A 102 -3.07 16.02 -7.25
CA LEU A 102 -2.85 16.96 -6.14
C LEU A 102 -3.36 16.42 -4.81
N TYR A 103 -4.51 15.72 -4.81
CA TYR A 103 -5.05 15.04 -3.62
C TYR A 103 -4.11 13.94 -3.15
N ASP A 104 -3.57 13.12 -4.05
CA ASP A 104 -2.66 12.02 -3.72
C ASP A 104 -1.40 12.53 -2.99
N ILE A 105 -0.84 13.67 -3.41
CA ILE A 105 0.28 14.31 -2.69
C ILE A 105 -0.09 14.64 -1.26
N TYR A 106 -1.20 15.37 -1.08
CA TYR A 106 -1.59 15.84 0.25
C TYR A 106 -2.01 14.69 1.17
N TYR A 107 -2.58 13.63 0.61
CA TYR A 107 -2.92 12.41 1.35
C TYR A 107 -1.65 11.66 1.80
N GLN A 108 -0.67 11.46 0.90
CA GLN A 108 0.59 10.78 1.23
C GLN A 108 1.44 11.58 2.22
N THR A 109 1.44 12.90 2.13
CA THR A 109 2.14 13.80 3.05
C THR A 109 1.37 14.09 4.33
N LYS A 110 0.12 13.58 4.45
CA LYS A 110 -0.82 13.84 5.56
C LYS A 110 -1.14 15.33 5.76
N ASP A 111 -1.02 16.13 4.71
CA ASP A 111 -1.43 17.54 4.73
C ASP A 111 -2.95 17.65 4.52
N PHE A 112 -3.70 17.16 5.52
CA PHE A 112 -5.16 17.10 5.46
C PHE A 112 -5.80 18.49 5.30
N GLN A 113 -5.13 19.53 5.77
CA GLN A 113 -5.65 20.89 5.63
C GLN A 113 -5.65 21.34 4.17
N LYS A 114 -4.59 21.03 3.41
CA LYS A 114 -4.53 21.30 1.97
C LYS A 114 -5.38 20.35 1.14
N SER A 115 -5.67 19.15 1.63
CA SER A 115 -6.58 18.19 0.97
C SER A 115 -8.02 18.71 0.89
N ILE A 116 -8.50 19.48 1.88
CA ILE A 116 -9.89 19.92 1.97
C ILE A 116 -10.37 20.66 0.71
N PRO A 117 -9.75 21.76 0.26
CA PRO A 117 -10.22 22.47 -0.93
C PRO A 117 -10.13 21.63 -2.21
N VAL A 118 -9.18 20.69 -2.28
CA VAL A 118 -9.03 19.77 -3.42
C VAL A 118 -10.18 18.78 -3.46
N VAL A 119 -10.52 18.17 -2.32
CA VAL A 119 -11.64 17.22 -2.23
C VAL A 119 -12.97 17.93 -2.45
N GLN A 120 -13.14 19.17 -1.95
CA GLN A 120 -14.32 19.98 -2.27
C GLN A 120 -14.51 20.15 -3.79
N LYS A 121 -13.41 20.31 -4.55
CA LYS A 121 -13.48 20.38 -6.00
C LYS A 121 -13.74 18.99 -6.63
N LEU A 122 -13.17 17.93 -6.10
CA LEU A 122 -13.40 16.56 -6.58
C LEU A 122 -14.84 16.08 -6.42
N ILE A 123 -15.58 16.58 -5.42
CA ILE A 123 -17.02 16.32 -5.21
C ILE A 123 -17.87 16.75 -6.42
N GLU A 124 -17.45 17.80 -7.15
CA GLU A 124 -18.15 18.22 -8.38
C GLU A 124 -18.08 17.14 -9.49
N PHE A 125 -17.03 16.31 -9.47
CA PHE A 125 -16.85 15.21 -10.42
C PHE A 125 -17.36 13.88 -9.88
N ASP A 126 -17.27 13.65 -8.57
CA ASP A 126 -17.65 12.42 -7.90
C ASP A 126 -18.24 12.72 -6.50
N PRO A 127 -19.57 12.65 -6.37
CA PRO A 127 -20.25 12.92 -5.10
C PRO A 127 -19.82 11.99 -3.95
N ASN A 128 -19.24 10.80 -4.23
CA ASN A 128 -18.78 9.87 -3.20
C ASN A 128 -17.58 10.44 -2.40
N MET A 129 -16.83 11.37 -2.98
CA MET A 129 -15.74 12.09 -2.29
C MET A 129 -16.20 12.90 -1.06
N ARG A 130 -17.52 12.99 -0.80
CA ARG A 130 -18.06 13.57 0.44
C ARG A 130 -17.63 12.78 1.68
N GLU A 131 -17.48 11.46 1.59
CA GLU A 131 -16.97 10.64 2.70
C GLU A 131 -15.52 11.00 3.05
N ASP A 132 -14.69 11.21 2.02
CA ASP A 132 -13.31 11.68 2.22
C ASP A 132 -13.30 13.06 2.87
N LEU A 133 -14.19 13.97 2.44
CA LEU A 133 -14.29 15.31 3.04
C LEU A 133 -14.70 15.25 4.53
N VAL A 134 -15.63 14.37 4.90
CA VAL A 134 -15.96 14.12 6.31
C VAL A 134 -14.74 13.67 7.08
N SER A 135 -14.00 12.69 6.54
CA SER A 135 -12.79 12.17 7.17
C SER A 135 -11.70 13.24 7.33
N LEU A 136 -11.53 14.12 6.34
CA LEU A 136 -10.61 15.25 6.40
C LEU A 136 -11.03 16.29 7.47
N TYR A 137 -12.33 16.60 7.56
CA TYR A 137 -12.83 17.48 8.63
C TYR A 137 -12.61 16.88 10.03
N MET A 138 -12.78 15.55 10.18
CA MET A 138 -12.46 14.86 11.43
C MET A 138 -10.98 14.95 11.79
N ASN A 139 -10.09 14.67 10.82
CA ASN A 139 -8.64 14.72 11.03
C ASN A 139 -8.10 16.14 11.29
N THR A 140 -8.79 17.17 10.82
CA THR A 140 -8.43 18.59 11.02
C THR A 140 -9.19 19.25 12.16
N ASN A 141 -9.90 18.45 12.98
CA ASN A 141 -10.72 18.91 14.12
C ASN A 141 -11.82 19.93 13.76
N GLN A 142 -12.31 19.92 12.51
CA GLN A 142 -13.40 20.76 12.04
C GLN A 142 -14.75 20.06 12.25
N LYS A 143 -15.06 19.72 13.51
CA LYS A 143 -16.18 18.86 13.92
C LYS A 143 -17.54 19.37 13.44
N ASP A 144 -17.77 20.69 13.51
CA ASP A 144 -19.05 21.29 13.10
C ASP A 144 -19.30 21.11 11.60
N LYS A 145 -18.25 21.24 10.77
CA LYS A 145 -18.35 21.04 9.32
C LYS A 145 -18.58 19.57 8.97
N ALA A 146 -17.89 18.67 9.68
CA ALA A 146 -18.11 17.23 9.51
C ALA A 146 -19.56 16.86 9.83
N LEU A 147 -20.09 17.34 10.95
CA LEU A 147 -21.47 17.06 11.36
C LEU A 147 -22.51 17.66 10.39
N ALA A 148 -22.27 18.87 9.91
CA ALA A 148 -23.15 19.52 8.93
C ALA A 148 -23.21 18.72 7.61
N LEU A 149 -22.04 18.28 7.11
CA LEU A 149 -21.95 17.48 5.89
C LEU A 149 -22.61 16.10 6.07
N LEU A 150 -22.41 15.43 7.21
CA LEU A 150 -23.05 14.15 7.53
C LEU A 150 -24.58 14.25 7.57
N LYS A 151 -25.14 15.35 8.13
CA LYS A 151 -26.57 15.61 8.12
C LYS A 151 -27.11 15.83 6.71
N GLU A 152 -26.37 16.56 5.87
CA GLU A 152 -26.72 16.75 4.45
C GLU A 152 -26.71 15.42 3.69
N MET A 153 -25.67 14.61 3.88
CA MET A 153 -25.56 13.28 3.26
C MET A 153 -26.71 12.36 3.68
N GLN A 154 -27.04 12.34 4.96
CA GLN A 154 -28.17 11.55 5.48
C GLN A 154 -29.53 11.98 4.91
N ALA A 155 -29.72 13.25 4.65
CA ALA A 155 -30.96 13.76 4.05
C ALA A 155 -31.13 13.32 2.57
N SER A 156 -30.03 13.01 1.87
CA SER A 156 -30.00 12.62 0.46
C SER A 156 -29.87 11.12 0.22
N SER A 157 -29.26 10.38 1.17
CA SER A 157 -29.01 8.92 1.04
C SER A 157 -28.77 8.28 2.41
N HIS A 158 -28.70 6.93 2.44
CA HIS A 158 -28.24 6.21 3.62
C HIS A 158 -26.73 6.45 3.80
N LEU A 159 -26.32 6.70 5.05
CA LEU A 159 -24.92 6.81 5.42
C LEU A 159 -24.29 5.41 5.44
N THR A 160 -23.01 5.32 5.10
CA THR A 160 -22.21 4.12 5.36
C THR A 160 -22.01 3.94 6.87
N SER A 161 -21.74 2.72 7.33
CA SER A 161 -21.51 2.44 8.76
C SER A 161 -20.42 3.30 9.35
N THR A 162 -19.37 3.64 8.57
CA THR A 162 -18.31 4.54 8.99
C THR A 162 -18.82 5.98 9.18
N MET A 163 -19.66 6.46 8.28
CA MET A 163 -20.24 7.80 8.36
C MET A 163 -21.27 7.92 9.47
N GLU A 164 -22.07 6.87 9.70
CA GLU A 164 -22.94 6.81 10.88
C GLU A 164 -22.16 6.86 12.18
N PHE A 165 -21.04 6.11 12.26
CA PHE A 165 -20.14 6.17 13.40
C PHE A 165 -19.57 7.57 13.64
N TYR A 166 -19.08 8.26 12.60
CA TYR A 166 -18.58 9.63 12.75
C TYR A 166 -19.69 10.59 13.20
N LYS A 167 -20.89 10.44 12.63
CA LYS A 167 -22.04 11.26 13.04
C LYS A 167 -22.37 11.08 14.51
N LEU A 168 -22.48 9.83 14.97
CA LEU A 168 -22.70 9.51 16.38
C LEU A 168 -21.65 10.17 17.27
N ARG A 169 -20.37 9.96 16.96
CA ARG A 169 -19.26 10.53 17.74
C ARG A 169 -19.27 12.05 17.81
N LEU A 170 -19.77 12.72 16.77
CA LEU A 170 -19.86 14.19 16.73
C LEU A 170 -21.09 14.72 17.47
N GLU A 171 -22.23 14.04 17.38
CA GLU A 171 -23.44 14.39 18.12
C GLU A 171 -23.28 14.24 19.63
N GLU A 172 -22.38 13.39 20.08
CA GLU A 172 -22.08 13.09 21.47
C GLU A 172 -21.24 14.13 22.21
N SER A 173 -20.43 14.88 21.50
CA SER A 173 -19.75 16.03 22.10
C SER A 173 -20.73 17.13 22.57
N ASN A 174 -21.99 17.02 22.19
CA ASN A 174 -23.11 17.85 22.60
C ASN A 174 -24.19 16.95 23.23
N GLU A 175 -24.82 17.29 24.32
CA GLU A 175 -25.88 16.65 25.13
C GLU A 175 -26.88 15.67 24.47
N PHE A 176 -26.70 15.29 23.20
CA PHE A 176 -27.60 14.45 22.40
C PHE A 176 -27.40 12.93 22.51
N ALA A 177 -26.31 12.47 23.10
CA ALA A 177 -26.03 11.02 23.20
C ALA A 177 -26.88 10.30 24.24
N LYS A 178 -27.29 10.99 25.27
CA LYS A 178 -28.11 10.41 26.35
C LYS A 178 -29.44 9.83 25.86
N PRO A 179 -30.22 10.55 25.01
CA PRO A 179 -31.48 10.03 24.48
C PRO A 179 -31.32 8.76 23.63
N LYS A 180 -30.28 8.63 22.82
CA LYS A 180 -30.10 7.50 21.92
C LYS A 180 -29.76 6.21 22.67
N LYS A 181 -28.92 6.30 23.72
CA LYS A 181 -28.61 5.19 24.63
C LYS A 181 -29.87 4.67 25.29
N GLU A 182 -30.66 5.54 25.91
CA GLU A 182 -31.91 5.19 26.59
C GLU A 182 -32.91 4.57 25.60
N GLN A 183 -33.01 5.09 24.37
CA GLN A 183 -33.84 4.52 23.31
C GLN A 183 -33.41 3.10 22.91
N LEU A 184 -32.10 2.85 22.78
CA LEU A 184 -31.57 1.51 22.43
C LEU A 184 -31.79 0.54 23.59
N GLU A 185 -31.54 0.94 24.84
CA GLU A 185 -31.80 0.11 26.02
C GLU A 185 -33.31 -0.23 26.15
N GLU A 186 -34.21 0.71 25.85
CA GLU A 186 -35.65 0.42 25.80
C GLU A 186 -36.04 -0.48 24.61
N ALA A 187 -35.42 -0.25 23.43
CA ALA A 187 -35.68 -1.08 22.26
C ALA A 187 -35.27 -2.53 22.51
N ILE A 188 -34.13 -2.76 23.19
CA ILE A 188 -33.67 -4.09 23.60
C ILE A 188 -34.66 -4.71 24.55
N LYS A 189 -35.17 -3.98 25.57
CA LYS A 189 -36.18 -4.48 26.52
C LYS A 189 -37.48 -4.86 25.81
N LYS A 190 -37.91 -4.06 24.82
CA LYS A 190 -39.14 -4.31 24.04
C LYS A 190 -39.01 -5.49 23.09
N ASN A 191 -37.84 -5.65 22.47
CA ASN A 191 -37.56 -6.72 21.51
C ASN A 191 -36.18 -7.36 21.75
N PRO A 192 -36.05 -8.26 22.75
CA PRO A 192 -34.74 -8.85 23.08
C PRO A 192 -34.15 -9.77 22.03
N LYS A 193 -34.91 -10.11 20.98
CA LYS A 193 -34.42 -10.96 19.88
C LYS A 193 -33.99 -10.17 18.65
N TYR A 194 -34.08 -8.83 18.69
CA TYR A 194 -33.64 -7.99 17.59
C TYR A 194 -32.17 -7.58 17.77
N GLU A 195 -31.30 -8.32 17.11
CA GLU A 195 -29.83 -8.26 17.23
C GLU A 195 -29.26 -6.85 17.00
N GLN A 196 -29.79 -6.11 16.01
CA GLN A 196 -29.25 -4.81 15.62
C GLN A 196 -29.21 -3.78 16.75
N ASN A 197 -30.21 -3.79 17.65
CA ASN A 197 -30.22 -2.87 18.79
C ASN A 197 -29.03 -3.09 19.75
N TYR A 198 -28.60 -4.35 19.92
CA TYR A 198 -27.42 -4.67 20.74
C TYR A 198 -26.15 -4.20 20.04
N ILE A 199 -26.04 -4.46 18.73
CA ILE A 199 -24.89 -4.05 17.93
C ILE A 199 -24.73 -2.53 18.01
N ASP A 200 -25.79 -1.78 17.79
CA ASP A 200 -25.79 -0.32 17.85
C ASP A 200 -25.39 0.18 19.25
N LEU A 201 -25.88 -0.47 20.31
CA LEU A 201 -25.52 -0.10 21.68
C LEU A 201 -24.08 -0.46 22.04
N ILE A 202 -23.55 -1.60 21.56
CA ILE A 202 -22.14 -1.99 21.70
C ILE A 202 -21.25 -0.96 20.99
N VAL A 203 -21.56 -0.64 19.75
CA VAL A 203 -20.84 0.39 18.98
C VAL A 203 -20.86 1.74 19.70
N LEU A 204 -22.02 2.11 20.22
CA LEU A 204 -22.20 3.33 21.02
C LEU A 204 -21.27 3.34 22.23
N TYR A 205 -21.29 2.33 23.07
CA TYR A 205 -20.44 2.26 24.27
C TYR A 205 -18.94 2.21 23.91
N SER A 206 -18.54 1.42 22.89
CA SER A 206 -17.14 1.38 22.45
C SER A 206 -16.65 2.71 21.92
N SER A 207 -17.50 3.48 21.24
CA SER A 207 -17.15 4.82 20.74
C SER A 207 -16.83 5.81 21.86
N PHE A 208 -17.41 5.60 23.06
CA PHE A 208 -17.17 6.40 24.27
C PHE A 208 -16.04 5.88 25.16
N ASN A 209 -15.27 4.90 24.71
CA ASN A 209 -14.29 4.19 25.53
C ASN A 209 -14.93 3.57 26.80
N GLN A 210 -16.24 3.24 26.75
CA GLN A 210 -16.95 2.52 27.81
C GLN A 210 -16.96 1.04 27.50
N GLU A 211 -15.77 0.46 27.34
CA GLU A 211 -15.58 -0.93 26.89
C GLU A 211 -16.27 -1.93 27.86
N ASP A 212 -16.26 -1.67 29.17
CA ASP A 212 -16.94 -2.53 30.15
C ASP A 212 -18.45 -2.62 29.89
N LYS A 213 -19.08 -1.51 29.54
CA LYS A 213 -20.52 -1.50 29.22
C LYS A 213 -20.80 -2.13 27.87
N ALA A 214 -19.93 -1.90 26.87
CA ALA A 214 -20.02 -2.59 25.59
C ALA A 214 -19.94 -4.11 25.77
N PHE A 215 -19.06 -4.58 26.65
CA PHE A 215 -18.93 -5.98 27.00
C PHE A 215 -20.18 -6.55 27.68
N GLU A 216 -20.77 -5.86 28.65
CA GLU A 216 -22.00 -6.32 29.30
C GLU A 216 -23.16 -6.44 28.30
N VAL A 217 -23.26 -5.51 27.34
CA VAL A 217 -24.25 -5.60 26.25
C VAL A 217 -23.93 -6.77 25.31
N ALA A 218 -22.65 -7.03 25.00
CA ALA A 218 -22.24 -8.17 24.18
C ALA A 218 -22.55 -9.51 24.86
N LYS A 219 -22.34 -9.62 26.18
CA LYS A 219 -22.76 -10.79 26.98
C LYS A 219 -24.27 -10.96 26.98
N GLN A 220 -25.02 -9.87 27.14
CA GLN A 220 -26.47 -9.92 27.06
C GLN A 220 -26.92 -10.40 25.68
N LEU A 221 -26.30 -9.92 24.60
CA LEU A 221 -26.57 -10.38 23.25
C LEU A 221 -26.29 -11.88 23.10
N GLU A 222 -25.14 -12.36 23.57
CA GLU A 222 -24.79 -13.80 23.54
C GLU A 222 -25.81 -14.65 24.30
N LYS A 223 -26.30 -14.19 25.46
CA LYS A 223 -27.34 -14.87 26.26
C LYS A 223 -28.69 -14.89 25.55
N GLU A 224 -29.13 -13.77 25.00
CA GLU A 224 -30.45 -13.65 24.37
C GLU A 224 -30.48 -14.25 22.96
N ILE A 225 -29.37 -14.16 22.24
CA ILE A 225 -29.20 -14.69 20.89
C ILE A 225 -27.89 -15.49 20.82
N PRO A 226 -27.88 -16.76 21.30
CA PRO A 226 -26.67 -17.57 21.44
C PRO A 226 -25.89 -17.80 20.12
N ASN A 227 -26.58 -17.65 18.98
CA ASN A 227 -25.97 -17.76 17.65
C ASN A 227 -25.64 -16.39 17.03
N SER A 228 -25.56 -15.34 17.83
CA SER A 228 -25.15 -14.03 17.38
C SER A 228 -23.67 -14.02 17.01
N ASP A 229 -23.41 -13.69 15.76
CA ASP A 229 -22.07 -13.59 15.21
C ASP A 229 -21.35 -12.36 15.73
N TRP A 230 -22.09 -11.26 15.88
CA TRP A 230 -21.58 -9.96 16.31
C TRP A 230 -21.20 -9.89 17.78
N ALA A 231 -21.84 -10.69 18.64
CA ALA A 231 -21.46 -10.81 20.04
C ALA A 231 -19.98 -11.21 20.14
N ASN A 232 -19.56 -12.23 19.37
CA ASN A 232 -18.20 -12.73 19.40
C ASN A 232 -17.17 -11.74 18.86
N VAL A 233 -17.50 -10.94 17.84
CA VAL A 233 -16.62 -9.86 17.34
C VAL A 233 -16.27 -8.87 18.45
N SER A 234 -17.26 -8.48 19.25
CA SER A 234 -17.08 -7.53 20.37
C SER A 234 -16.35 -8.17 21.56
N LEU A 235 -16.65 -9.44 21.84
CA LEU A 235 -16.05 -10.20 22.94
C LEU A 235 -14.54 -10.44 22.71
N VAL A 236 -14.09 -10.67 21.48
CA VAL A 236 -12.64 -10.79 21.18
C VAL A 236 -11.89 -9.60 21.72
N LYS A 237 -12.27 -8.39 21.32
CA LYS A 237 -11.57 -7.15 21.73
C LYS A 237 -11.55 -6.99 23.24
N PHE A 238 -12.68 -7.26 23.91
CA PHE A 238 -12.76 -7.18 25.36
C PHE A 238 -11.83 -8.17 26.06
N HIS A 239 -11.85 -9.45 25.64
CA HIS A 239 -10.98 -10.47 26.22
C HIS A 239 -9.49 -10.14 26.02
N LEU A 240 -9.12 -9.63 24.82
CA LEU A 240 -7.74 -9.18 24.56
C LEU A 240 -7.32 -8.03 25.48
N ASN A 241 -8.19 -7.03 25.70
CA ASN A 241 -7.91 -5.90 26.57
C ASN A 241 -7.75 -6.33 28.05
N ASN A 242 -8.45 -7.39 28.48
CA ASN A 242 -8.34 -7.97 29.81
C ASN A 242 -7.26 -9.06 29.94
N ASN A 243 -6.43 -9.22 28.92
CA ASN A 243 -5.39 -10.26 28.85
C ASN A 243 -5.93 -11.70 29.00
N ASP A 244 -7.20 -11.93 28.64
CA ASP A 244 -7.88 -13.22 28.67
C ASP A 244 -7.76 -13.89 27.28
N GLY A 245 -6.58 -14.43 27.00
CA GLY A 245 -6.26 -15.02 25.70
C GLY A 245 -7.10 -16.27 25.38
N GLU A 246 -7.48 -17.07 26.38
CA GLU A 246 -8.27 -18.29 26.15
C GLU A 246 -9.68 -17.97 25.62
N ASN A 247 -10.37 -17.03 26.24
CA ASN A 247 -11.69 -16.63 25.78
C ASN A 247 -11.63 -15.78 24.52
N ALA A 248 -10.56 -14.97 24.35
CA ALA A 248 -10.29 -14.27 23.09
C ALA A 248 -10.14 -15.24 21.92
N SER A 249 -9.35 -16.31 22.09
CA SER A 249 -9.16 -17.38 21.09
C SER A 249 -10.49 -18.05 20.74
N LYS A 250 -11.27 -18.48 21.73
CA LYS A 250 -12.58 -19.09 21.50
C LYS A 250 -13.52 -18.18 20.70
N SER A 251 -13.59 -16.90 21.07
CA SER A 251 -14.42 -15.92 20.36
C SER A 251 -13.91 -15.66 18.95
N MET A 252 -12.58 -15.56 18.75
CA MET A 252 -11.95 -15.43 17.42
C MET A 252 -12.36 -16.59 16.51
N PHE A 253 -12.24 -17.84 16.96
CA PHE A 253 -12.58 -18.99 16.11
C PHE A 253 -14.07 -19.04 15.75
N LYS A 254 -14.96 -18.60 16.64
CA LYS A 254 -16.39 -18.45 16.30
C LYS A 254 -16.58 -17.42 15.18
N VAL A 255 -15.87 -16.26 15.24
CA VAL A 255 -15.91 -15.24 14.20
C VAL A 255 -15.34 -15.78 12.87
N LEU A 256 -14.19 -16.44 12.92
CA LEU A 256 -13.52 -16.95 11.71
C LEU A 256 -14.33 -18.04 11.02
N GLY A 257 -14.97 -18.93 11.79
CA GLY A 257 -15.79 -20.04 11.28
C GLY A 257 -17.15 -19.64 10.74
N ASN A 258 -17.54 -18.37 10.84
CA ASN A 258 -18.86 -17.91 10.45
C ASN A 258 -18.87 -17.29 9.05
N ASP A 259 -19.62 -17.91 8.13
CA ASP A 259 -19.70 -17.49 6.73
C ASP A 259 -20.47 -16.17 6.51
N LYS A 260 -21.24 -15.71 7.50
CA LYS A 260 -22.00 -14.45 7.43
C LYS A 260 -21.17 -13.24 7.79
N ILE A 261 -20.04 -13.44 8.48
CA ILE A 261 -19.15 -12.33 8.85
C ILE A 261 -18.25 -11.98 7.66
N ASP A 262 -18.23 -10.68 7.33
CA ASP A 262 -17.39 -10.14 6.27
C ASP A 262 -15.90 -10.45 6.50
N LEU A 263 -15.22 -10.79 5.41
CA LEU A 263 -13.81 -11.17 5.44
C LEU A 263 -12.90 -10.09 6.04
N LYS A 264 -13.23 -8.79 5.83
CA LYS A 264 -12.48 -7.67 6.43
C LYS A 264 -12.56 -7.68 7.95
N ILE A 265 -13.73 -8.07 8.51
CA ILE A 265 -13.92 -8.19 9.96
C ILE A 265 -13.11 -9.38 10.49
N LYS A 266 -13.10 -10.50 9.79
CA LYS A 266 -12.27 -11.67 10.12
C LYS A 266 -10.79 -11.30 10.14
N HIS A 267 -10.29 -10.59 9.13
CA HIS A 267 -8.91 -10.09 9.10
C HIS A 267 -8.59 -9.16 10.28
N ARG A 268 -9.49 -8.24 10.61
CA ARG A 268 -9.30 -7.34 11.75
C ARG A 268 -9.20 -8.10 13.06
N VAL A 269 -10.12 -9.02 13.32
CA VAL A 269 -10.13 -9.84 14.53
C VAL A 269 -8.86 -10.69 14.63
N PHE A 270 -8.46 -11.31 13.54
CA PHE A 270 -7.23 -12.09 13.49
C PHE A 270 -5.98 -11.22 13.75
N ASN A 271 -5.90 -10.03 13.16
CA ASN A 271 -4.77 -9.11 13.38
C ASN A 271 -4.69 -8.63 14.83
N GLU A 272 -5.81 -8.31 15.47
CA GLU A 272 -5.86 -7.95 16.89
C GLU A 272 -5.33 -9.11 17.76
N PHE A 273 -5.75 -10.34 17.47
CA PHE A 273 -5.27 -11.53 18.16
C PHE A 273 -3.79 -11.83 17.90
N LEU A 274 -3.31 -11.66 16.66
CA LEU A 274 -1.90 -11.80 16.31
C LEU A 274 -1.02 -10.84 17.12
N ILE A 275 -1.44 -9.56 17.23
CA ILE A 275 -0.72 -8.56 18.04
C ILE A 275 -0.67 -8.99 19.51
N PHE A 276 -1.75 -9.53 20.05
CA PHE A 276 -1.80 -10.04 21.41
C PHE A 276 -0.86 -11.25 21.60
N ALA A 277 -0.87 -12.21 20.66
CA ALA A 277 -0.05 -13.42 20.73
C ALA A 277 1.47 -13.12 20.71
N ILE A 278 1.92 -11.97 20.19
CA ILE A 278 3.32 -11.56 20.26
C ILE A 278 3.79 -11.41 21.70
N ASN A 279 2.94 -10.78 22.53
CA ASN A 279 3.24 -10.58 23.93
C ASN A 279 2.89 -11.81 24.78
N ASN A 280 2.17 -12.78 24.21
CA ASN A 280 1.69 -14.00 24.85
C ASN A 280 1.99 -15.22 23.95
N PRO A 281 3.25 -15.69 23.87
CA PRO A 281 3.70 -16.70 22.90
C PRO A 281 2.99 -18.05 22.97
N THR A 282 2.35 -18.37 24.09
CA THR A 282 1.55 -19.59 24.28
C THR A 282 0.39 -19.70 23.30
N PHE A 283 -0.08 -18.57 22.73
CA PHE A 283 -1.18 -18.51 21.77
C PHE A 283 -0.77 -18.60 20.29
N PHE A 284 0.52 -18.86 19.99
CA PHE A 284 0.92 -19.02 18.58
C PHE A 284 0.29 -20.25 17.91
N ASN A 285 -0.04 -21.29 18.65
CA ASN A 285 -0.78 -22.42 18.09
C ASN A 285 -2.18 -22.00 17.60
N ASP A 286 -2.82 -21.06 18.28
CA ASP A 286 -4.11 -20.52 17.85
C ASP A 286 -3.97 -19.63 16.60
N VAL A 287 -2.89 -18.85 16.51
CA VAL A 287 -2.55 -18.11 15.27
C VAL A 287 -2.39 -19.06 14.10
N ASP A 288 -1.65 -20.17 14.30
CA ASP A 288 -1.46 -21.19 13.27
C ASP A 288 -2.76 -21.87 12.85
N ALA A 289 -3.61 -22.18 13.81
CA ALA A 289 -4.90 -22.79 13.58
C ALA A 289 -5.91 -21.85 12.91
N ALA A 290 -5.71 -20.54 13.03
CA ALA A 290 -6.57 -19.53 12.42
C ALA A 290 -6.27 -19.29 10.93
N ILE A 291 -5.04 -19.49 10.47
CA ILE A 291 -4.62 -19.23 9.07
C ILE A 291 -5.49 -19.96 8.03
N PRO A 292 -5.86 -21.25 8.21
CA PRO A 292 -6.70 -21.98 7.24
C PRO A 292 -8.07 -21.37 6.98
N TYR A 293 -8.61 -20.58 7.91
CA TYR A 293 -9.89 -19.89 7.69
C TYR A 293 -9.84 -18.83 6.58
N PHE A 294 -8.65 -18.44 6.16
CA PHE A 294 -8.40 -17.51 5.08
C PHE A 294 -7.94 -18.19 3.78
N ASP A 295 -8.05 -19.52 3.69
CA ASP A 295 -7.56 -20.27 2.53
C ASP A 295 -8.29 -19.94 1.23
N ASN A 296 -9.53 -19.48 1.29
CA ASN A 296 -10.31 -19.05 0.15
C ASN A 296 -10.13 -17.55 -0.20
N ASP A 297 -9.35 -16.81 0.58
CA ASP A 297 -9.02 -15.42 0.26
C ASP A 297 -8.00 -15.39 -0.89
N LYS A 298 -8.45 -14.91 -2.05
CA LYS A 298 -7.61 -14.75 -3.24
C LYS A 298 -6.81 -13.45 -3.24
N ALA A 299 -7.21 -12.48 -2.42
CA ALA A 299 -6.59 -11.16 -2.37
C ALA A 299 -5.39 -11.12 -1.41
N ILE A 300 -5.45 -11.88 -0.31
CA ILE A 300 -4.45 -11.81 0.76
C ILE A 300 -3.95 -13.20 1.12
N ALA A 301 -2.67 -13.46 0.87
CA ALA A 301 -1.98 -14.65 1.37
C ALA A 301 -1.61 -14.45 2.85
N VAL A 302 -2.52 -14.82 3.78
CA VAL A 302 -2.38 -14.51 5.22
C VAL A 302 -1.08 -15.04 5.81
N ALA A 303 -0.64 -16.26 5.46
CA ALA A 303 0.64 -16.79 5.93
C ALA A 303 1.83 -15.92 5.51
N LYS A 304 1.83 -15.40 4.26
CA LYS A 304 2.86 -14.46 3.77
C LYS A 304 2.86 -13.16 4.58
N GLU A 305 1.69 -12.57 4.83
CA GLU A 305 1.60 -11.33 5.59
C GLU A 305 2.03 -11.52 7.07
N VAL A 306 1.72 -12.65 7.67
CA VAL A 306 2.23 -13.01 9.01
C VAL A 306 3.75 -13.18 8.99
N GLY A 307 4.31 -13.80 7.95
CA GLY A 307 5.76 -13.89 7.75
C GLY A 307 6.42 -12.52 7.66
N LYS A 308 5.89 -11.61 6.82
CA LYS A 308 6.36 -10.21 6.69
C LYS A 308 6.27 -9.45 8.02
N PHE A 309 5.22 -9.69 8.77
CA PHE A 309 5.04 -9.07 10.07
C PHE A 309 6.15 -9.49 11.06
N PHE A 310 6.43 -10.80 11.20
CA PHE A 310 7.49 -11.29 12.07
C PHE A 310 8.88 -10.84 11.61
N TRP A 311 9.12 -10.78 10.31
CA TRP A 311 10.35 -10.23 9.76
C TRP A 311 10.58 -8.78 10.19
N LYS A 312 9.56 -7.92 10.07
CA LYS A 312 9.62 -6.53 10.55
C LYS A 312 9.87 -6.41 12.05
N LYS A 313 9.44 -7.39 12.83
CA LYS A 313 9.69 -7.47 14.28
C LYS A 313 11.06 -8.05 14.63
N GLY A 314 11.83 -8.53 13.67
CA GLY A 314 13.13 -9.14 13.86
C GLY A 314 13.08 -10.60 14.31
N ASP A 315 11.90 -11.24 14.37
CA ASP A 315 11.75 -12.66 14.65
C ASP A 315 11.94 -13.48 13.36
N LEU A 316 13.20 -13.61 12.96
CA LEU A 316 13.56 -14.29 11.69
C LEU A 316 13.13 -15.76 11.68
N GLN A 317 13.10 -16.43 12.84
CA GLN A 317 12.71 -17.84 12.91
C GLN A 317 11.21 -18.04 12.57
N LYS A 318 10.35 -17.20 13.13
CA LYS A 318 8.92 -17.24 12.79
C LYS A 318 8.66 -16.74 11.38
N ALA A 319 9.37 -15.72 10.92
CA ALA A 319 9.26 -15.27 9.53
C ALA A 319 9.53 -16.42 8.54
N ILE A 320 10.63 -17.16 8.72
CA ILE A 320 10.97 -18.36 7.93
C ILE A 320 9.82 -19.37 7.95
N TYR A 321 9.31 -19.68 9.14
CA TYR A 321 8.24 -20.66 9.31
C TYR A 321 6.96 -20.28 8.54
N TYR A 322 6.55 -19.01 8.61
CA TYR A 322 5.33 -18.55 7.91
C TYR A 322 5.52 -18.39 6.41
N PHE A 323 6.72 -18.01 5.94
CA PHE A 323 7.01 -18.04 4.51
C PHE A 323 7.04 -19.48 3.96
N GLU A 324 7.57 -20.45 4.70
CA GLU A 324 7.48 -21.87 4.31
C GLU A 324 6.01 -22.34 4.19
N LYS A 325 5.14 -21.93 5.11
CA LYS A 325 3.70 -22.22 5.01
C LYS A 325 3.07 -21.57 3.76
N ALA A 326 3.42 -20.33 3.46
CA ALA A 326 2.93 -19.64 2.26
C ALA A 326 3.37 -20.35 0.98
N ILE A 327 4.65 -20.70 0.88
CA ILE A 327 5.23 -21.42 -0.27
C ILE A 327 4.63 -22.81 -0.42
N LYS A 328 4.42 -23.53 0.70
CA LYS A 328 3.78 -24.85 0.67
C LYS A 328 2.36 -24.79 0.12
N LYS A 329 1.62 -23.72 0.42
CA LYS A 329 0.26 -23.49 -0.09
C LYS A 329 0.27 -23.07 -1.57
N ASN A 330 1.17 -22.17 -1.94
CA ASN A 330 1.34 -21.69 -3.31
C ASN A 330 2.83 -21.73 -3.70
N PRO A 331 3.30 -22.86 -4.27
CA PRO A 331 4.70 -23.03 -4.65
C PRO A 331 5.17 -22.08 -5.77
N GLU A 332 4.24 -21.42 -6.48
CA GLU A 332 4.52 -20.48 -7.56
C GLU A 332 4.56 -19.01 -7.08
N ASP A 333 4.37 -18.75 -5.79
CA ASP A 333 4.46 -17.40 -5.23
C ASP A 333 5.92 -16.96 -5.08
N ILE A 334 6.46 -16.43 -6.20
CA ILE A 334 7.83 -15.89 -6.29
C ILE A 334 8.13 -14.90 -5.16
N GLU A 335 7.17 -14.04 -4.83
CA GLU A 335 7.36 -13.03 -3.76
C GLU A 335 7.60 -13.70 -2.39
N SER A 336 6.85 -14.75 -2.06
CA SER A 336 7.08 -15.52 -0.82
C SER A 336 8.42 -16.21 -0.80
N ILE A 337 8.88 -16.73 -1.96
CA ILE A 337 10.19 -17.37 -2.10
C ILE A 337 11.31 -16.34 -1.89
N ASP A 338 11.19 -15.16 -2.50
CA ASP A 338 12.17 -14.09 -2.37
C ASP A 338 12.31 -13.64 -0.90
N TYR A 339 11.19 -13.39 -0.21
CA TYR A 339 11.22 -13.07 1.22
C TYR A 339 11.82 -14.19 2.07
N TYR A 340 11.49 -15.43 1.76
CA TYR A 340 12.03 -16.59 2.46
C TYR A 340 13.55 -16.67 2.38
N LEU A 341 14.11 -16.56 1.18
CA LEU A 341 15.57 -16.60 0.95
C LEU A 341 16.25 -15.38 1.60
N GLU A 342 15.65 -14.19 1.49
CA GLU A 342 16.17 -12.98 2.13
C GLU A 342 16.28 -13.16 3.66
N VAL A 343 15.23 -13.68 4.30
CA VAL A 343 15.19 -13.87 5.76
C VAL A 343 16.20 -14.96 6.20
N ILE A 344 16.35 -16.04 5.45
CA ILE A 344 17.39 -17.05 5.71
C ILE A 344 18.79 -16.44 5.60
N SER A 345 19.00 -15.59 4.58
CA SER A 345 20.27 -14.87 4.40
C SER A 345 20.59 -13.97 5.59
N GLN A 346 19.60 -13.20 6.08
CA GLN A 346 19.74 -12.35 7.26
C GLN A 346 20.00 -13.15 8.54
N LYS A 347 19.39 -14.33 8.66
CA LYS A 347 19.64 -15.27 9.76
C LYS A 347 21.03 -15.90 9.71
N GLN A 348 21.74 -15.76 8.59
CA GLN A 348 23.04 -16.32 8.31
C GLN A 348 23.09 -17.88 8.32
N ASP A 349 21.97 -18.53 8.02
CA ASP A 349 21.88 -19.96 7.86
C ASP A 349 22.26 -20.33 6.40
N PHE A 350 23.55 -20.22 6.10
CA PHE A 350 24.03 -20.32 4.71
C PHE A 350 23.90 -21.73 4.10
N GLU A 351 23.90 -22.77 4.93
CA GLU A 351 23.66 -24.14 4.45
C GLU A 351 22.21 -24.30 3.97
N LEU A 352 21.25 -23.83 4.77
CA LEU A 352 19.84 -23.82 4.40
C LEU A 352 19.60 -22.91 3.19
N LEU A 353 20.22 -21.72 3.18
CA LEU A 353 20.11 -20.77 2.07
C LEU A 353 20.53 -21.40 0.75
N ILE A 354 21.70 -22.02 0.70
CA ILE A 354 22.23 -22.70 -0.52
C ILE A 354 21.25 -23.78 -0.98
N LYS A 355 20.87 -24.66 -0.05
CA LYS A 355 19.96 -25.77 -0.38
C LYS A 355 18.67 -25.25 -1.00
N LYS A 356 18.01 -24.31 -0.34
CA LYS A 356 16.71 -23.79 -0.81
C LYS A 356 16.83 -22.96 -2.08
N ALA A 357 17.87 -22.14 -2.20
CA ALA A 357 18.12 -21.37 -3.42
C ALA A 357 18.38 -22.28 -4.65
N ILE A 358 19.08 -23.40 -4.47
CA ILE A 358 19.26 -24.40 -5.54
C ILE A 358 17.94 -25.08 -5.87
N ASP A 359 17.18 -25.57 -4.85
CA ASP A 359 15.88 -26.20 -5.06
C ASP A 359 14.94 -25.27 -5.88
N PHE A 360 14.92 -23.97 -5.56
CA PHE A 360 14.10 -23.01 -6.30
C PHE A 360 14.67 -22.65 -7.68
N SER A 361 15.98 -22.65 -7.87
CA SER A 361 16.57 -22.42 -9.20
C SER A 361 16.26 -23.55 -10.18
N GLU A 362 16.05 -24.78 -9.69
CA GLU A 362 15.58 -25.89 -10.50
C GLU A 362 14.12 -25.75 -10.93
N LEU A 363 13.28 -25.22 -10.04
CA LEU A 363 11.86 -24.97 -10.32
C LEU A 363 11.64 -23.74 -11.21
N PHE A 364 12.45 -22.70 -11.03
CA PHE A 364 12.35 -21.42 -11.71
C PHE A 364 13.71 -21.00 -12.30
N PRO A 365 14.19 -21.67 -13.34
CA PRO A 365 15.57 -21.54 -13.84
C PRO A 365 15.90 -20.16 -14.41
N THR A 366 14.93 -19.32 -14.69
CA THR A 366 15.14 -17.93 -15.19
C THR A 366 15.18 -16.88 -14.09
N GLN A 367 14.97 -17.26 -12.81
CA GLN A 367 14.99 -16.35 -11.68
C GLN A 367 16.42 -16.14 -11.16
N ALA A 368 17.07 -15.08 -11.61
CA ALA A 368 18.46 -14.76 -11.25
C ALA A 368 18.70 -14.68 -9.74
N ASN A 369 17.71 -14.19 -8.94
CA ASN A 369 17.81 -14.06 -7.48
C ASN A 369 18.23 -15.36 -6.81
N TYR A 370 17.76 -16.53 -7.29
CA TYR A 370 18.06 -17.81 -6.64
C TYR A 370 19.52 -18.22 -6.82
N TYR A 371 20.08 -18.00 -8.01
CA TYR A 371 21.51 -18.19 -8.25
C TYR A 371 22.36 -17.22 -7.41
N PHE A 372 21.88 -15.98 -7.26
CA PHE A 372 22.52 -15.00 -6.40
C PHE A 372 22.61 -15.46 -4.95
N TYR A 373 21.47 -15.90 -4.35
CA TYR A 373 21.46 -16.38 -2.98
C TYR A 373 22.31 -17.62 -2.77
N ALA A 374 22.29 -18.59 -3.71
CA ALA A 374 23.14 -19.77 -3.65
C ALA A 374 24.63 -19.39 -3.73
N GLY A 375 25.01 -18.51 -4.66
CA GLY A 375 26.38 -18.04 -4.80
C GLY A 375 26.85 -17.21 -3.62
N PHE A 376 25.99 -16.36 -3.08
CA PHE A 376 26.25 -15.60 -1.84
C PHE A 376 26.51 -16.58 -0.68
N GLY A 377 25.64 -17.55 -0.47
CA GLY A 377 25.81 -18.57 0.57
C GLY A 377 27.11 -19.35 0.43
N TYR A 378 27.47 -19.79 -0.79
CA TYR A 378 28.76 -20.45 -1.02
C TYR A 378 29.96 -19.56 -0.73
N ASN A 379 29.91 -18.27 -1.03
CA ASN A 379 30.99 -17.34 -0.66
C ASN A 379 31.12 -17.20 0.86
N GLN A 380 30.01 -17.13 1.59
CA GLN A 380 30.03 -17.08 3.07
C GLN A 380 30.64 -18.36 3.67
N LEU A 381 30.37 -19.51 3.09
CA LEU A 381 30.98 -20.80 3.47
C LEU A 381 32.37 -21.01 2.87
N LYS A 382 32.96 -20.01 2.23
CA LYS A 382 34.30 -20.03 1.59
C LYS A 382 34.44 -21.06 0.49
N ASN A 383 33.34 -21.52 -0.11
CA ASN A 383 33.36 -22.39 -1.28
C ASN A 383 33.38 -21.59 -2.57
N PHE A 384 34.44 -20.82 -2.76
CA PHE A 384 34.59 -19.84 -3.82
C PHE A 384 34.46 -20.42 -5.24
N LYS A 385 34.86 -21.70 -5.45
CA LYS A 385 34.71 -22.36 -6.74
C LYS A 385 33.26 -22.54 -7.12
N LYS A 386 32.44 -23.10 -6.22
CA LYS A 386 31.00 -23.28 -6.45
C LYS A 386 30.28 -21.94 -6.51
N ALA A 387 30.66 -20.95 -5.65
CA ALA A 387 30.11 -19.63 -5.70
C ALA A 387 30.29 -18.99 -7.07
N LYS A 388 31.51 -19.01 -7.62
CA LYS A 388 31.79 -18.44 -8.94
C LYS A 388 30.96 -19.10 -10.03
N GLU A 389 30.94 -20.44 -10.06
CA GLU A 389 30.20 -21.20 -11.06
C GLU A 389 28.72 -20.87 -11.09
N ILE A 390 28.04 -20.88 -9.93
CA ILE A 390 26.61 -20.62 -9.86
C ILE A 390 26.26 -19.16 -10.12
N LEU A 391 27.14 -18.24 -9.72
CA LEU A 391 26.95 -16.80 -10.02
C LEU A 391 27.13 -16.49 -11.49
N GLU A 392 28.11 -17.11 -12.17
CA GLU A 392 28.29 -16.95 -13.60
C GLU A 392 27.07 -17.47 -14.38
N ASN A 393 26.52 -18.62 -14.00
CA ASN A 393 25.32 -19.19 -14.60
C ASN A 393 24.09 -18.30 -14.37
N GLY A 394 23.93 -17.73 -13.18
CA GLY A 394 22.78 -16.90 -12.85
C GLY A 394 22.84 -15.49 -13.47
N LEU A 395 24.04 -15.00 -13.78
CA LEU A 395 24.21 -13.66 -14.35
C LEU A 395 23.54 -13.52 -15.73
N ASP A 396 23.47 -14.59 -16.51
CA ASP A 396 22.83 -14.62 -17.82
C ASP A 396 21.30 -14.39 -17.75
N PHE A 397 20.70 -14.60 -16.58
CA PHE A 397 19.27 -14.39 -16.35
C PHE A 397 18.94 -13.00 -15.75
N VAL A 398 19.95 -12.15 -15.51
CA VAL A 398 19.72 -10.80 -15.02
C VAL A 398 19.28 -9.89 -16.17
N VAL A 399 17.99 -9.51 -16.19
CA VAL A 399 17.43 -8.64 -17.22
C VAL A 399 17.03 -7.30 -16.57
N GLU A 400 17.56 -6.22 -17.09
CA GLU A 400 17.19 -4.83 -16.73
C GLU A 400 17.22 -4.46 -15.23
N ASN A 401 17.87 -5.27 -14.40
CA ASN A 401 18.03 -5.05 -12.96
C ASN A 401 19.49 -4.72 -12.60
N LYS A 402 19.85 -3.44 -12.76
CA LYS A 402 21.22 -2.97 -12.48
C LYS A 402 21.68 -3.20 -11.04
N THR A 403 20.75 -3.14 -10.07
CA THR A 403 21.07 -3.39 -8.66
C THR A 403 21.45 -4.84 -8.42
N LEU A 404 20.68 -5.78 -8.96
CA LEU A 404 20.97 -7.20 -8.87
C LEU A 404 22.26 -7.53 -9.62
N GLU A 405 22.43 -6.99 -10.83
CA GLU A 405 23.66 -7.15 -11.63
C GLU A 405 24.90 -6.67 -10.87
N ALA A 406 24.85 -5.51 -10.26
CA ALA A 406 25.92 -5.01 -9.40
C ALA A 406 26.21 -5.93 -8.22
N ASN A 407 25.18 -6.53 -7.62
CA ASN A 407 25.34 -7.47 -6.52
C ASN A 407 26.00 -8.77 -6.97
N PHE A 408 25.65 -9.29 -8.15
CA PHE A 408 26.35 -10.42 -8.76
C PHE A 408 27.84 -10.12 -8.96
N TYR A 409 28.18 -8.98 -9.55
CA TYR A 409 29.59 -8.60 -9.77
C TYR A 409 30.36 -8.48 -8.44
N LYS A 410 29.76 -7.93 -7.39
CA LYS A 410 30.39 -7.88 -6.06
C LYS A 410 30.72 -9.28 -5.54
N GLN A 411 29.80 -10.23 -5.66
CA GLN A 411 30.02 -11.60 -5.20
C GLN A 411 31.03 -12.35 -6.08
N LEU A 412 31.01 -12.15 -7.40
CA LEU A 412 31.98 -12.70 -8.32
C LEU A 412 33.40 -12.18 -8.08
N ILE A 413 33.55 -10.90 -7.73
CA ILE A 413 34.85 -10.31 -7.36
C ILE A 413 35.40 -11.01 -6.13
N ILE A 414 34.58 -11.26 -5.10
CA ILE A 414 34.99 -12.00 -3.89
C ILE A 414 35.46 -13.41 -4.24
N SER A 415 34.70 -14.14 -5.05
CA SER A 415 35.07 -15.50 -5.46
C SER A 415 36.37 -15.51 -6.26
N CYS A 416 36.51 -14.63 -7.27
CA CYS A 416 37.70 -14.55 -8.12
C CYS A 416 38.97 -14.15 -7.34
N GLU A 417 38.84 -13.24 -6.37
CA GLU A 417 39.93 -12.84 -5.49
C GLU A 417 40.49 -14.01 -4.70
N ASN A 418 39.62 -14.77 -4.07
CA ASN A 418 40.01 -15.92 -3.25
C ASN A 418 40.50 -17.14 -4.08
N LEU A 419 40.15 -17.17 -5.37
CA LEU A 419 40.63 -18.17 -6.33
C LEU A 419 41.91 -17.75 -7.07
N ASN A 420 42.44 -16.54 -6.79
CA ASN A 420 43.55 -15.91 -7.52
C ASN A 420 43.30 -15.76 -9.03
N ASP A 421 42.01 -15.64 -9.44
CA ASP A 421 41.59 -15.38 -10.82
C ASP A 421 41.61 -13.88 -11.09
N THR A 422 42.81 -13.33 -11.25
CA THR A 422 43.02 -11.87 -11.44
C THR A 422 42.35 -11.35 -12.70
N ALA A 423 42.29 -12.14 -13.77
CA ALA A 423 41.71 -11.73 -15.03
C ALA A 423 40.18 -11.51 -14.90
N LYS A 424 39.45 -12.48 -14.34
CA LYS A 424 38.01 -12.36 -14.12
C LYS A 424 37.68 -11.34 -13.03
N LYS A 425 38.49 -11.23 -11.97
CA LYS A 425 38.34 -10.18 -10.96
C LYS A 425 38.36 -8.78 -11.60
N GLN A 426 39.34 -8.53 -12.51
CA GLN A 426 39.44 -7.24 -13.21
C GLN A 426 38.23 -7.02 -14.13
N LEU A 427 37.78 -8.05 -14.85
CA LEU A 427 36.62 -8.01 -15.72
C LEU A 427 35.37 -7.57 -14.95
N TYR A 428 35.04 -8.28 -13.85
CA TYR A 428 33.85 -7.96 -13.04
C TYR A 428 33.95 -6.62 -12.31
N SER A 429 35.16 -6.22 -11.90
CA SER A 429 35.39 -4.88 -11.33
C SER A 429 35.11 -3.76 -12.34
N ASN A 430 35.46 -3.94 -13.59
CA ASN A 430 35.16 -2.98 -14.65
C ASN A 430 33.66 -2.92 -14.97
N LYS A 431 33.00 -4.09 -15.05
CA LYS A 431 31.54 -4.17 -15.25
C LYS A 431 30.77 -3.52 -14.09
N LEU A 432 31.17 -3.74 -12.83
CA LEU A 432 30.56 -3.10 -11.67
C LEU A 432 30.65 -1.57 -11.72
N LYS A 433 31.72 -0.99 -12.30
CA LYS A 433 31.82 0.46 -12.49
C LYS A 433 30.85 1.01 -13.53
N GLN A 434 30.46 0.17 -14.50
CA GLN A 434 29.51 0.55 -15.56
C GLN A 434 28.05 0.43 -15.15
N THR A 435 27.75 -0.29 -14.06
CA THR A 435 26.39 -0.41 -13.50
C THR A 435 25.99 0.75 -12.58
N LYS A 436 26.93 1.61 -12.25
CA LYS A 436 26.65 2.86 -11.51
C LYS A 436 26.19 3.95 -12.48
#